data_8389fa4bef1c1f8142749c371dfdf793
#
_entry.id   8389fa4bef1c1f8142749c371dfdf793
#
_cell.length_a   1.000
_cell.length_b   1.000
_cell.length_c   1.000
_cell.angle_alpha   90.00
_cell.angle_beta   90.00
_cell.angle_gamma   90.00
#
_symmetry.space_group_name_H-M   'P 1'
#
loop_
_entity.id
_entity.type
_entity.pdbx_description
1 polymer ?
#
loop_
_entity_poly.entity_id
_entity_poly.type
_entity_poly.pdbx_seq_one_letter_code
_entity_poly.pdbx_strand_id
1 'polypeptide(L)' 'MVIEQVRAALPARLALAVASAGIDQGRLTIGVVGAHWASRLRYLTESVRKRVGSSLGIAVLSVKVKVVPPPM' A
#
# COMPACT_ATOMS: atom_id res chain seq x y z
N MET A 1 -1.78 10.75 7.06
CA MET A 1 -2.76 10.08 6.19
C MET A 1 -2.25 8.71 5.80
N VAL A 2 -3.16 7.79 5.55
CA VAL A 2 -2.78 6.39 5.26
C VAL A 2 -1.86 6.26 4.07
N ILE A 3 -2.13 6.99 2.99
CA ILE A 3 -1.31 6.91 1.78
C ILE A 3 0.15 7.31 2.04
N GLU A 4 0.37 8.30 2.87
CA GLU A 4 1.73 8.73 3.22
C GLU A 4 2.47 7.66 4.01
N GLN A 5 1.78 6.98 4.92
CA GLN A 5 2.36 5.89 5.69
C GLN A 5 2.72 4.71 4.80
N VAL A 6 1.86 4.39 3.85
CA VAL A 6 2.14 3.33 2.87
C VAL A 6 3.36 3.69 2.03
N ARG A 7 3.42 4.91 1.52
CA ARG A 7 4.55 5.36 0.72
C ARG A 7 5.86 5.33 1.51
N ALA A 8 5.82 5.73 2.77
CA ALA A 8 7.01 5.72 3.63
C ALA A 8 7.51 4.30 3.91
N ALA A 9 6.64 3.31 3.81
CA ALA A 9 7.00 1.91 4.05
C ALA A 9 7.54 1.20 2.80
N LEU A 10 7.61 1.88 1.66
CA LEU A 10 7.98 1.29 0.39
C LEU A 10 9.24 1.91 -0.19
N PRO A 11 9.98 1.15 -1.04
CA PRO A 11 11.07 1.75 -1.82
C PRO A 11 10.54 2.92 -2.66
N ALA A 12 11.39 3.91 -2.91
CA ALA A 12 10.98 5.16 -3.55
C ALA A 12 10.26 4.95 -4.89
N ARG A 13 10.77 4.05 -5.72
CA ARG A 13 10.16 3.81 -7.04
C ARG A 13 8.76 3.22 -6.92
N LEU A 14 8.59 2.28 -6.00
CA LEU A 14 7.31 1.65 -5.78
C LEU A 14 6.33 2.63 -5.14
N ALA A 15 6.82 3.48 -4.24
CA ALA A 15 6.00 4.51 -3.62
C ALA A 15 5.39 5.46 -4.65
N LEU A 16 6.12 5.77 -5.72
CA LEU A 16 5.63 6.62 -6.79
C LEU A 16 4.48 5.97 -7.58
N ALA A 17 4.41 4.65 -7.58
CA ALA A 17 3.35 3.93 -8.28
C ALA A 17 2.06 3.83 -7.46
N VAL A 18 2.11 4.17 -6.17
CA VAL A 18 0.92 4.12 -5.32
C VAL A 18 0.01 5.30 -5.64
N ALA A 19 -1.17 4.99 -6.15
CA ALA A 19 -2.16 6.00 -6.52
C ALA A 19 -3.18 6.24 -5.42
N SER A 20 -3.46 5.23 -4.60
CA SER A 20 -4.44 5.35 -3.54
C SER A 20 -4.11 4.37 -2.41
N ALA A 21 -4.58 4.67 -1.23
CA ALA A 21 -4.50 3.78 -0.08
C ALA A 21 -5.62 4.12 0.88
N GLY A 22 -6.21 3.12 1.48
CA GLY A 22 -7.26 3.32 2.45
C GLY A 22 -7.29 2.14 3.41
N ILE A 23 -7.79 2.38 4.60
CA ILE A 23 -7.92 1.33 5.60
C ILE A 23 -9.34 1.33 6.14
N ASP A 24 -9.93 0.16 6.26
CA ASP A 24 -11.27 -0.03 6.75
C ASP A 24 -11.34 -1.32 7.56
N GLN A 25 -11.66 -1.21 8.83
CA GLN A 25 -11.77 -2.35 9.74
C GLN A 25 -10.53 -3.27 9.71
N GLY A 26 -9.35 -2.65 9.69
CA GLY A 26 -8.10 -3.38 9.66
C GLY A 26 -7.68 -3.89 8.29
N ARG A 27 -8.46 -3.62 7.26
CA ARG A 27 -8.13 -4.02 5.87
C ARG A 27 -7.52 -2.84 5.13
N LEU A 28 -6.26 -2.97 4.79
CA LEU A 28 -5.53 -1.96 4.02
C LEU A 28 -5.66 -2.29 2.54
N THR A 29 -6.16 -1.35 1.76
CA THR A 29 -6.25 -1.50 0.31
C THR A 29 -5.31 -0.49 -0.34
N ILE A 30 -4.43 -0.98 -1.22
CA ILE A 30 -3.46 -0.14 -1.91
C ILE A 30 -3.70 -0.24 -3.40
N GLY A 31 -3.94 0.89 -4.05
CA GLY A 31 -4.07 0.96 -5.50
C GLY A 31 -2.77 1.41 -6.12
N VAL A 32 -2.24 0.64 -7.07
CA VAL A 32 -1.01 0.96 -7.77
C VAL A 32 -1.26 1.06 -9.27
N VAL A 33 -0.48 1.90 -9.93
CA VAL A 33 -0.56 2.06 -11.37
C VAL A 33 0.32 0.99 -12.01
N GLY A 34 -0.34 0.07 -12.73
CA GLY A 34 0.34 -0.96 -13.48
C GLY A 34 0.51 -2.28 -12.75
N ALA A 35 0.26 -3.37 -13.48
CA ALA A 35 0.33 -4.73 -12.95
C ALA A 35 1.74 -5.10 -12.47
N HIS A 36 2.76 -4.56 -13.13
CA HIS A 36 4.15 -4.79 -12.76
C HIS A 36 4.42 -4.35 -11.31
N TRP A 37 3.96 -3.16 -10.94
CA TRP A 37 4.14 -2.66 -9.59
C TRP A 37 3.27 -3.39 -8.58
N ALA A 38 2.08 -3.82 -9.00
CA ALA A 38 1.21 -4.63 -8.14
C ALA A 38 1.89 -5.96 -7.77
N SER A 39 2.53 -6.61 -8.74
CA SER A 39 3.27 -7.85 -8.49
C SER A 39 4.40 -7.63 -7.48
N ARG A 40 5.15 -6.56 -7.64
CA ARG A 40 6.23 -6.23 -6.70
C ARG A 40 5.71 -5.95 -5.30
N LEU A 41 4.63 -5.20 -5.21
CA LEU A 41 4.05 -4.85 -3.92
C LEU A 41 3.56 -6.08 -3.16
N ARG A 42 3.06 -7.08 -3.87
CA ARG A 42 2.58 -8.31 -3.22
C ARG A 42 3.65 -9.03 -2.44
N TYR A 43 4.91 -8.91 -2.82
CA TYR A 43 6.02 -9.50 -2.06
C TYR A 43 6.37 -8.69 -0.82
N LEU A 44 5.89 -7.46 -0.72
CA LEU A 44 6.21 -6.56 0.38
C LEU A 44 5.03 -6.34 1.33
N THR A 45 3.91 -7.02 1.11
CA THR A 45 2.69 -6.77 1.88
C THR A 45 2.88 -6.98 3.38
N GLU A 46 3.65 -7.99 3.79
CA GLU A 46 3.90 -8.24 5.21
C GLU A 46 4.66 -7.09 5.85
N SER A 47 5.72 -6.61 5.20
CA SER A 47 6.49 -5.48 5.69
C SER A 47 5.64 -4.22 5.76
N VAL A 48 4.83 -3.98 4.73
CA VAL A 48 3.94 -2.82 4.68
C VAL A 48 2.91 -2.90 5.80
N ARG A 49 2.30 -4.06 5.98
CA ARG A 49 1.31 -4.29 7.02
C ARG A 49 1.85 -3.92 8.41
N LYS A 50 3.02 -4.42 8.71
CA LYS A 50 3.66 -4.18 10.00
C LYS A 50 4.03 -2.71 10.19
N ARG A 51 4.61 -2.10 9.18
CA ARG A 51 5.05 -0.71 9.26
C ARG A 51 3.89 0.27 9.34
N VAL A 52 2.88 0.08 8.54
CA VAL A 52 1.69 0.94 8.56
C VAL A 52 0.95 0.78 9.88
N GLY A 53 0.78 -0.44 10.35
CA GLY A 53 0.15 -0.70 11.64
C GLY A 53 0.88 -0.02 12.79
N SER A 54 2.20 -0.12 12.80
CA SER A 54 3.04 0.53 13.80
C SER A 54 2.95 2.06 13.72
N SER A 55 3.00 2.61 12.51
CA SER A 55 2.94 4.07 12.31
C SER A 55 1.60 4.67 12.73
N LEU A 56 0.52 3.96 12.47
CA LEU A 56 -0.83 4.44 12.78
C LEU A 56 -1.32 4.00 14.17
N GLY A 57 -0.58 3.11 14.82
CA GLY A 57 -0.98 2.58 16.12
C GLY A 57 -2.24 1.73 16.09
N ILE A 58 -2.48 1.05 14.98
CA ILE A 58 -3.64 0.19 14.80
C ILE A 58 -3.22 -1.18 14.27
N ALA A 59 -4.10 -2.17 14.44
CA ALA A 59 -3.85 -3.50 13.90
C ALA A 59 -4.28 -3.54 12.43
N VAL A 60 -3.33 -3.78 11.53
CA VAL A 60 -3.62 -4.02 10.13
C VAL A 60 -3.70 -5.52 9.93
N LEU A 61 -4.89 -6.02 9.65
CA LEU A 61 -5.16 -7.46 9.58
C LEU A 61 -4.86 -8.05 8.22
N SER A 62 -5.03 -7.28 7.16
CA SER A 62 -4.79 -7.75 5.81
C SER A 62 -4.41 -6.58 4.90
N VAL A 63 -3.73 -6.91 3.80
CA VAL A 63 -3.38 -5.93 2.77
C VAL A 63 -3.88 -6.47 1.44
N LYS A 64 -4.64 -5.64 0.73
CA LYS A 64 -5.11 -5.95 -0.61
C LYS A 64 -4.44 -5.00 -1.59
N VAL A 65 -3.86 -5.54 -2.65
CA VAL A 65 -3.25 -4.77 -3.71
C VAL A 65 -4.14 -4.85 -4.94
N LYS A 66 -4.44 -3.69 -5.52
CA LYS A 66 -5.22 -3.65 -6.76
C LYS A 66 -4.52 -2.77 -7.78
N VAL A 67 -4.74 -3.07 -9.05
CA VAL A 67 -4.23 -2.27 -10.15
C VAL A 67 -5.28 -1.22 -10.50
N VAL A 68 -4.84 0.04 -10.58
CA VAL A 68 -5.72 1.13 -11.00
C VAL A 68 -5.21 1.69 -12.32
N PRO A 69 -6.09 2.22 -13.18
CA PRO A 69 -5.64 2.79 -14.44
C PRO A 69 -4.82 4.05 -14.18
N PRO A 70 -3.84 4.34 -15.06
CA PRO A 70 -3.08 5.58 -14.92
C PRO A 70 -4.00 6.79 -15.12
N PRO A 71 -3.69 7.91 -14.47
CA PRO A 71 -4.46 9.14 -14.69
C PRO A 71 -4.27 9.62 -16.12
N MET A 72 -5.32 10.08 -16.68
CA MET A 72 -5.32 10.61 -18.05
C MET A 72 -4.88 12.06 -18.06
#